data_9bdd1d68702b8a96041a8b03c6e17160
#
_entry.id   9bdd1d68702b8a96041a8b03c6e17160
#
_cell.length_a   1.000
_cell.length_b   1.000
_cell.length_c   1.000
_cell.angle_alpha   90.00
_cell.angle_beta   90.00
_cell.angle_gamma   90.00
#
_symmetry.space_group_name_H-M   'P 1'
#
loop_
_entity.id
_entity.type
_entity.pdbx_description
1 polymer ?
#
loop_
_entity_poly.entity_id
_entity_poly.type
_entity_poly.pdbx_seq_one_letter_code
_entity_poly.pdbx_strand_id
1 'polypeptide(L)'
;MSLNSALSWEQRKLGEVGETYTGLSGKSKDDFGHGSGKFITYMNVFSNPVASSNMTEAIEIDDSQNKVRFGDVLFTTSSETPDEVGMSSVWLENAENTYLNSFCFGYRPTAEYNPYYLAYMLRSSSMRKKITFLAQGISRYNISKNKMMDIEMPTPSIDEQKQIGEYFRNLDRLIALHQCELQIVSKRRKARLRRRAFEFTVIFALIVL
;
A
#
# COMPACT_ATOMS: atom_id res chain seq x y z
N MET A 1 16.94 10.65 -39.45
CA MET A 1 15.94 9.83 -38.74
C MET A 1 16.06 10.16 -37.27
N SER A 2 15.05 10.81 -36.70
CA SER A 2 15.08 11.35 -35.33
C SER A 2 14.90 10.20 -34.33
N LEU A 3 15.87 10.03 -33.43
CA LEU A 3 15.90 9.06 -32.34
C LEU A 3 14.86 9.31 -31.23
N ASN A 4 13.96 10.30 -31.43
CA ASN A 4 13.02 10.75 -30.38
C ASN A 4 11.61 10.13 -30.43
N SER A 5 11.33 9.19 -31.34
CA SER A 5 9.99 8.59 -31.45
C SER A 5 9.84 7.21 -30.75
N ALA A 6 10.87 6.71 -30.08
CA ALA A 6 10.92 5.33 -29.62
C ALA A 6 10.63 5.09 -28.13
N LEU A 7 10.28 6.10 -27.33
CA LEU A 7 10.20 5.97 -25.86
C LEU A 7 8.98 6.61 -25.18
N SER A 8 7.88 6.88 -25.90
CA SER A 8 6.65 7.30 -25.23
C SER A 8 5.71 6.11 -25.09
N TRP A 9 5.56 5.60 -23.87
CA TRP A 9 4.53 4.61 -23.57
C TRP A 9 3.14 5.17 -23.87
N GLU A 10 2.23 4.30 -24.30
CA GLU A 10 0.81 4.65 -24.43
C GLU A 10 0.29 5.25 -23.11
N GLN A 11 -0.54 6.28 -23.21
CA GLN A 11 -1.22 6.87 -22.05
C GLN A 11 -2.68 6.42 -22.09
N ARG A 12 -3.17 5.83 -21.00
CA ARG A 12 -4.55 5.37 -20.86
C ARG A 12 -5.17 5.98 -19.62
N LYS A 13 -6.41 6.46 -19.73
CA LYS A 13 -7.15 6.89 -18.54
C LYS A 13 -7.52 5.70 -17.66
N LEU A 14 -7.43 5.87 -16.34
CA LEU A 14 -7.84 4.83 -15.39
C LEU A 14 -9.26 4.34 -15.67
N GLY A 15 -10.20 5.25 -15.97
CA GLY A 15 -11.59 4.89 -16.27
C GLY A 15 -11.82 4.16 -17.58
N GLU A 16 -10.85 4.14 -18.50
CA GLU A 16 -10.93 3.38 -19.75
C GLU A 16 -10.53 1.90 -19.56
N VAL A 17 -9.77 1.63 -18.50
CA VAL A 17 -9.13 0.32 -18.28
C VAL A 17 -9.45 -0.29 -16.92
N GLY A 18 -10.48 0.23 -16.23
CA GLY A 18 -10.93 -0.33 -14.96
C GLY A 18 -12.15 0.38 -14.39
N GLU A 19 -12.70 -0.19 -13.34
CA GLU A 19 -13.91 0.25 -12.67
C GLU A 19 -13.68 0.46 -11.17
N THR A 20 -14.37 1.42 -10.57
CA THR A 20 -14.29 1.66 -9.12
C THR A 20 -15.43 1.03 -8.37
N TYR A 21 -15.16 0.63 -7.13
CA TYR A 21 -16.17 0.19 -6.17
C TYR A 21 -15.92 0.84 -4.80
N THR A 22 -16.97 0.89 -3.97
CA THR A 22 -16.89 1.45 -2.62
C THR A 22 -16.32 0.43 -1.64
N GLY A 23 -15.58 0.89 -0.64
CA GLY A 23 -15.33 0.12 0.57
C GLY A 23 -16.60 -0.14 1.38
N LEU A 24 -16.44 -0.70 2.58
CA LEU A 24 -17.54 -1.00 3.51
C LEU A 24 -18.46 0.21 3.72
N SER A 25 -19.76 -0.04 3.72
CA SER A 25 -20.79 0.98 3.95
C SER A 25 -21.86 0.48 4.93
N GLY A 26 -22.48 1.40 5.66
CA GLY A 26 -23.56 1.08 6.59
C GLY A 26 -23.14 0.22 7.79
N LYS A 27 -21.85 0.15 8.10
CA LYS A 27 -21.31 -0.62 9.24
C LYS A 27 -21.20 0.26 10.48
N SER A 28 -21.53 -0.32 11.62
CA SER A 28 -21.39 0.27 12.96
C SER A 28 -20.13 -0.26 13.66
N LYS A 29 -19.79 0.31 14.79
CA LYS A 29 -18.66 -0.15 15.61
C LYS A 29 -18.80 -1.63 16.02
N ASP A 30 -20.02 -2.09 16.20
CA ASP A 30 -20.32 -3.44 16.69
C ASP A 30 -20.11 -4.52 15.61
N ASP A 31 -19.98 -4.13 14.34
CA ASP A 31 -19.69 -5.06 13.23
C ASP A 31 -18.21 -5.46 13.15
N PHE A 32 -17.32 -4.77 13.88
CA PHE A 32 -15.87 -4.93 13.76
C PHE A 32 -15.27 -5.71 14.94
N GLY A 33 -14.10 -6.31 14.71
CA GLY A 33 -13.31 -7.00 15.73
C GLY A 33 -13.69 -8.46 15.94
N HIS A 34 -14.69 -8.96 15.25
CA HIS A 34 -15.16 -10.35 15.29
C HIS A 34 -15.67 -10.81 13.92
N GLY A 35 -16.07 -12.07 13.81
CA GLY A 35 -16.52 -12.66 12.56
C GLY A 35 -15.40 -13.35 11.78
N SER A 36 -15.76 -14.04 10.71
CA SER A 36 -14.84 -14.82 9.87
C SER A 36 -14.42 -14.09 8.59
N GLY A 37 -15.05 -12.97 8.26
CA GLY A 37 -14.61 -12.06 7.21
C GLY A 37 -13.44 -11.20 7.68
N LYS A 38 -12.78 -10.55 6.73
CA LYS A 38 -11.68 -9.62 7.00
C LYS A 38 -11.86 -8.33 6.22
N PHE A 39 -11.35 -7.23 6.72
CA PHE A 39 -11.24 -6.02 5.93
C PHE A 39 -9.82 -5.46 5.96
N ILE A 40 -9.40 -4.92 4.82
CA ILE A 40 -8.12 -4.26 4.64
C ILE A 40 -8.22 -2.88 5.29
N THR A 41 -7.34 -2.61 6.26
CA THR A 41 -7.36 -1.36 7.02
C THR A 41 -6.90 -0.16 6.18
N TYR A 42 -7.30 1.05 6.58
CA TYR A 42 -6.81 2.29 5.98
C TYR A 42 -5.27 2.36 5.99
N MET A 43 -4.64 2.06 7.13
CA MET A 43 -3.19 2.11 7.29
C MET A 43 -2.46 1.10 6.41
N ASN A 44 -3.08 -0.04 6.12
CA ASN A 44 -2.53 -1.02 5.18
C ASN A 44 -2.43 -0.43 3.76
N VAL A 45 -3.53 0.17 3.28
CA VAL A 45 -3.56 0.84 1.97
C VAL A 45 -2.61 2.03 1.93
N PHE A 46 -2.57 2.82 3.00
CA PHE A 46 -1.74 4.01 3.09
C PHE A 46 -0.24 3.69 3.05
N SER A 47 0.20 2.72 3.84
CA SER A 47 1.62 2.47 4.10
C SER A 47 2.29 1.56 3.07
N ASN A 48 1.55 0.68 2.41
CA ASN A 48 2.13 -0.41 1.62
C ASN A 48 1.79 -0.28 0.12
N PRO A 49 2.77 -0.40 -0.79
CA PRO A 49 2.51 -0.54 -2.23
C PRO A 49 1.71 -1.81 -2.56
N VAL A 50 1.97 -2.89 -1.80
CA VAL A 50 1.23 -4.14 -1.83
C VAL A 50 0.63 -4.36 -0.45
N ALA A 51 -0.69 -4.46 -0.37
CA ALA A 51 -1.40 -4.64 0.89
C ALA A 51 -1.09 -6.00 1.52
N SER A 52 -0.85 -5.99 2.83
CA SER A 52 -0.48 -7.18 3.60
C SER A 52 -1.69 -7.83 4.24
N SER A 53 -1.83 -9.15 4.14
CA SER A 53 -2.84 -9.93 4.86
C SER A 53 -2.71 -9.84 6.39
N ASN A 54 -1.52 -9.50 6.89
CA ASN A 54 -1.27 -9.30 8.33
C ASN A 54 -1.81 -7.96 8.88
N MET A 55 -2.20 -7.04 7.99
CA MET A 55 -2.78 -5.74 8.36
C MET A 55 -4.28 -5.68 7.98
N THR A 56 -4.98 -6.77 8.21
CA THR A 56 -6.43 -6.89 8.09
C THR A 56 -7.04 -7.09 9.48
N GLU A 57 -8.29 -6.68 9.64
CA GLU A 57 -9.05 -6.86 10.87
C GLU A 57 -10.30 -7.69 10.60
N ALA A 58 -10.82 -8.33 11.65
CA ALA A 58 -12.00 -9.19 11.57
C ALA A 58 -13.29 -8.36 11.41
N ILE A 59 -14.23 -8.89 10.64
CA ILE A 59 -15.57 -8.34 10.44
C ILE A 59 -16.55 -9.48 10.14
N GLU A 60 -17.83 -9.26 10.44
CA GLU A 60 -18.90 -10.16 10.01
C GLU A 60 -19.00 -10.23 8.49
N ILE A 61 -19.24 -11.46 7.96
CA ILE A 61 -19.45 -11.65 6.53
C ILE A 61 -20.75 -10.96 6.11
N ASP A 62 -20.67 -10.19 5.05
CA ASP A 62 -21.82 -9.49 4.47
C ASP A 62 -21.73 -9.54 2.95
N ASP A 63 -22.53 -10.38 2.33
CA ASP A 63 -22.55 -10.57 0.87
C ASP A 63 -23.13 -9.38 0.08
N SER A 64 -23.72 -8.41 0.76
CA SER A 64 -24.15 -7.15 0.14
C SER A 64 -22.99 -6.17 -0.11
N GLN A 65 -21.85 -6.39 0.54
CA GLN A 65 -20.65 -5.55 0.40
C GLN A 65 -19.77 -5.97 -0.77
N ASN A 66 -19.04 -5.00 -1.33
CA ASN A 66 -18.05 -5.29 -2.36
C ASN A 66 -16.86 -6.06 -1.77
N LYS A 67 -16.56 -7.22 -2.34
CA LYS A 67 -15.40 -8.03 -1.98
C LYS A 67 -14.18 -7.62 -2.80
N VAL A 68 -13.05 -7.49 -2.13
CA VAL A 68 -11.75 -7.26 -2.77
C VAL A 68 -11.29 -8.55 -3.44
N ARG A 69 -10.70 -8.43 -4.63
CA ARG A 69 -10.20 -9.55 -5.43
C ARG A 69 -8.70 -9.38 -5.70
N PHE A 70 -8.05 -10.47 -6.03
CA PHE A 70 -6.65 -10.44 -6.48
C PHE A 70 -6.48 -9.45 -7.65
N GLY A 71 -5.47 -8.59 -7.56
CA GLY A 71 -5.16 -7.57 -8.56
C GLY A 71 -5.93 -6.25 -8.41
N ASP A 72 -6.89 -6.15 -7.48
CA ASP A 72 -7.56 -4.88 -7.20
C ASP A 72 -6.56 -3.86 -6.66
N VAL A 73 -6.70 -2.63 -7.14
CA VAL A 73 -6.00 -1.46 -6.59
C VAL A 73 -6.90 -0.77 -5.58
N LEU A 74 -6.35 -0.43 -4.45
CA LEU A 74 -7.06 0.18 -3.33
C LEU A 74 -6.53 1.60 -3.15
N PHE A 75 -7.41 2.59 -2.96
CA PHE A 75 -7.03 3.99 -2.78
C PHE A 75 -7.63 4.55 -1.49
N THR A 76 -6.85 5.32 -0.73
CA THR A 76 -7.38 6.11 0.36
C THR A 76 -8.19 7.28 -0.17
N THR A 77 -9.37 7.57 0.44
CA THR A 77 -10.27 8.64 0.00
C THR A 77 -9.87 10.00 0.55
N SER A 78 -9.35 10.03 1.78
CA SER A 78 -9.05 11.27 2.50
C SER A 78 -7.74 11.19 3.28
N SER A 79 -7.12 12.36 3.51
CA SER A 79 -5.95 12.51 4.38
C SER A 79 -5.95 13.87 5.07
N GLU A 80 -5.10 14.05 6.08
CA GLU A 80 -4.88 15.32 6.77
C GLU A 80 -4.00 16.27 5.95
N THR A 81 -3.21 15.74 5.02
CA THR A 81 -2.35 16.53 4.12
C THR A 81 -2.71 16.26 2.65
N PRO A 82 -2.55 17.25 1.76
CA PRO A 82 -2.83 17.07 0.34
C PRO A 82 -1.88 16.05 -0.31
N ASP A 83 -0.65 15.96 0.16
CA ASP A 83 0.38 15.08 -0.40
C ASP A 83 0.12 13.59 -0.10
N GLU A 84 -0.70 13.29 0.91
CA GLU A 84 -1.01 11.94 1.34
C GLU A 84 -2.37 11.42 0.84
N VAL A 85 -3.21 12.27 0.23
CA VAL A 85 -4.51 11.83 -0.28
C VAL A 85 -4.36 10.89 -1.47
N GLY A 86 -5.25 9.92 -1.60
CA GLY A 86 -5.26 9.00 -2.73
C GLY A 86 -4.01 8.09 -2.76
N MET A 87 -3.44 7.73 -1.60
CA MET A 87 -2.41 6.69 -1.55
C MET A 87 -2.99 5.38 -2.04
N SER A 88 -2.20 4.63 -2.79
CA SER A 88 -2.64 3.40 -3.44
C SER A 88 -1.94 2.17 -2.90
N SER A 89 -2.60 1.03 -2.97
CA SER A 89 -2.04 -0.29 -2.66
C SER A 89 -2.67 -1.34 -3.56
N VAL A 90 -1.97 -2.41 -3.86
CA VAL A 90 -2.52 -3.52 -4.65
C VAL A 90 -2.73 -4.74 -3.77
N TRP A 91 -3.87 -5.41 -3.91
CA TRP A 91 -4.16 -6.66 -3.20
C TRP A 91 -3.74 -7.87 -4.02
N LEU A 92 -2.90 -8.73 -3.46
CA LEU A 92 -2.34 -9.90 -4.14
C LEU A 92 -2.66 -11.24 -3.46
N GLU A 93 -3.68 -11.26 -2.60
CA GLU A 93 -4.12 -12.48 -1.93
C GLU A 93 -5.43 -12.99 -2.55
N ASN A 94 -5.58 -14.31 -2.66
CA ASN A 94 -6.83 -14.98 -3.01
C ASN A 94 -7.58 -15.33 -1.71
N ALA A 95 -8.08 -14.31 -1.03
CA ALA A 95 -8.81 -14.48 0.22
C ALA A 95 -10.31 -14.22 0.02
N GLU A 96 -11.13 -15.21 0.32
CA GLU A 96 -12.57 -15.04 0.34
C GLU A 96 -13.02 -14.10 1.46
N ASN A 97 -14.16 -13.44 1.29
CA ASN A 97 -14.77 -12.56 2.28
C ASN A 97 -13.82 -11.48 2.80
N THR A 98 -13.03 -10.91 1.89
CA THR A 98 -12.15 -9.78 2.17
C THR A 98 -12.80 -8.50 1.63
N TYR A 99 -12.91 -7.51 2.51
CA TYR A 99 -13.55 -6.22 2.25
C TYR A 99 -12.51 -5.09 2.33
N LEU A 100 -12.92 -3.89 1.97
CA LEU A 100 -12.07 -2.70 2.03
C LEU A 100 -12.63 -1.70 3.05
N ASN A 101 -11.77 -1.04 3.80
CA ASN A 101 -12.12 0.01 4.74
C ASN A 101 -13.01 1.09 4.11
N SER A 102 -13.98 1.63 4.86
CA SER A 102 -14.94 2.64 4.38
C SER A 102 -14.32 3.98 3.97
N PHE A 103 -13.09 4.29 4.45
CA PHE A 103 -12.33 5.47 4.04
C PHE A 103 -11.42 5.23 2.83
N CYS A 104 -11.67 4.13 2.12
CA CYS A 104 -10.99 3.74 0.90
C CYS A 104 -12.00 3.42 -0.20
N PHE A 105 -11.55 3.41 -1.44
CA PHE A 105 -12.28 2.84 -2.56
C PHE A 105 -11.39 1.88 -3.34
N GLY A 106 -11.99 0.86 -3.94
CA GLY A 106 -11.30 -0.08 -4.80
C GLY A 106 -11.40 0.32 -6.27
N TYR A 107 -10.41 -0.08 -7.03
CA TYR A 107 -10.35 0.02 -8.47
C TYR A 107 -9.96 -1.35 -9.02
N ARG A 108 -10.77 -1.89 -9.89
CA ARG A 108 -10.59 -3.18 -10.54
C ARG A 108 -10.20 -2.98 -11.99
N PRO A 109 -8.96 -3.28 -12.38
CA PRO A 109 -8.56 -3.27 -13.78
C PRO A 109 -9.44 -4.23 -14.61
N THR A 110 -9.93 -3.78 -15.75
CA THR A 110 -10.64 -4.60 -16.75
C THR A 110 -9.74 -5.02 -17.90
N ALA A 111 -8.61 -4.31 -18.08
CA ALA A 111 -7.54 -4.69 -18.99
C ALA A 111 -6.43 -5.46 -18.25
N GLU A 112 -5.63 -6.20 -18.98
CA GLU A 112 -4.48 -6.93 -18.42
C GLU A 112 -3.38 -5.97 -17.98
N TYR A 113 -3.03 -6.02 -16.69
CA TYR A 113 -1.91 -5.29 -16.10
C TYR A 113 -1.10 -6.18 -15.18
N ASN A 114 0.21 -5.96 -15.14
CA ASN A 114 1.02 -6.55 -14.09
C ASN A 114 0.72 -5.84 -12.75
N PRO A 115 0.28 -6.54 -11.69
CA PRO A 115 -0.15 -5.90 -10.46
C PRO A 115 0.99 -5.20 -9.71
N TYR A 116 2.22 -5.72 -9.76
CA TYR A 116 3.37 -5.03 -9.18
C TYR A 116 3.72 -3.75 -9.94
N TYR A 117 3.56 -3.74 -11.26
CA TYR A 117 3.69 -2.51 -12.04
C TYR A 117 2.71 -1.44 -11.53
N LEU A 118 1.42 -1.77 -11.38
CA LEU A 118 0.42 -0.84 -10.86
C LEU A 118 0.77 -0.37 -9.43
N ALA A 119 1.24 -1.27 -8.57
CA ALA A 119 1.60 -0.95 -7.19
C ALA A 119 2.66 0.15 -7.11
N TYR A 120 3.69 0.10 -7.94
CA TYR A 120 4.79 1.07 -7.91
C TYR A 120 4.54 2.27 -8.82
N MET A 121 3.95 2.08 -9.98
CA MET A 121 3.65 3.15 -10.93
C MET A 121 2.71 4.18 -10.31
N LEU A 122 1.62 3.76 -9.66
CA LEU A 122 0.66 4.67 -9.01
C LEU A 122 1.25 5.44 -7.81
N ARG A 123 2.34 4.94 -7.23
CA ARG A 123 3.11 5.62 -6.18
C ARG A 123 4.31 6.42 -6.72
N SER A 124 4.58 6.38 -8.01
CA SER A 124 5.66 7.17 -8.62
C SER A 124 5.43 8.67 -8.43
N SER A 125 6.52 9.44 -8.40
CA SER A 125 6.44 10.90 -8.21
C SER A 125 5.56 11.60 -9.26
N SER A 126 5.56 11.11 -10.51
CA SER A 126 4.74 11.65 -11.59
C SER A 126 3.24 11.41 -11.36
N MET A 127 2.87 10.19 -10.96
CA MET A 127 1.47 9.86 -10.64
C MET A 127 1.00 10.54 -9.36
N ARG A 128 1.84 10.58 -8.33
CA ARG A 128 1.52 11.30 -7.09
C ARG A 128 1.22 12.77 -7.35
N LYS A 129 1.98 13.46 -8.19
CA LYS A 129 1.69 14.86 -8.59
C LYS A 129 0.33 15.00 -9.26
N LYS A 130 -0.05 14.08 -10.15
CA LYS A 130 -1.38 14.08 -10.78
C LYS A 130 -2.50 13.86 -9.77
N ILE A 131 -2.31 12.89 -8.85
CA ILE A 131 -3.29 12.53 -7.81
C ILE A 131 -3.46 13.66 -6.80
N THR A 132 -2.37 14.21 -6.25
CA THR A 132 -2.42 15.29 -5.25
C THR A 132 -3.01 16.58 -5.79
N PHE A 133 -2.85 16.84 -7.10
CA PHE A 133 -3.51 17.97 -7.76
C PHE A 133 -5.06 17.90 -7.69
N LEU A 134 -5.63 16.72 -7.54
CA LEU A 134 -7.07 16.51 -7.39
C LEU A 134 -7.56 16.67 -5.94
N ALA A 135 -6.65 16.88 -4.98
CA ALA A 135 -6.99 17.04 -3.56
C ALA A 135 -7.88 18.27 -3.35
N GLN A 136 -8.97 18.10 -2.60
CA GLN A 136 -9.92 19.17 -2.28
C GLN A 136 -10.20 19.18 -0.78
N GLY A 137 -10.11 20.34 -0.16
CA GLY A 137 -10.36 20.54 1.27
C GLY A 137 -9.45 21.60 1.87
N ILE A 138 -9.69 21.94 3.14
CA ILE A 138 -8.92 22.94 3.89
C ILE A 138 -8.19 22.26 5.08
N SER A 139 -8.94 21.56 5.93
CA SER A 139 -8.40 20.84 7.10
C SER A 139 -8.33 19.34 6.90
N ARG A 140 -9.13 18.80 6.00
CA ARG A 140 -9.11 17.41 5.57
C ARG A 140 -9.28 17.36 4.05
N TYR A 141 -8.35 16.75 3.39
CA TYR A 141 -8.31 16.66 1.93
C TYR A 141 -8.98 15.38 1.48
N ASN A 142 -9.82 15.50 0.45
CA ASN A 142 -10.54 14.38 -0.14
C ASN A 142 -10.26 14.31 -1.64
N ILE A 143 -10.39 13.12 -2.21
CA ILE A 143 -10.25 12.89 -3.64
C ILE A 143 -11.55 12.34 -4.23
N SER A 144 -11.96 12.89 -5.37
CA SER A 144 -13.12 12.40 -6.11
C SER A 144 -12.74 11.17 -6.93
N LYS A 145 -13.48 10.06 -6.75
CA LYS A 145 -13.32 8.85 -7.58
C LYS A 145 -13.44 9.15 -9.06
N ASN A 146 -14.43 9.96 -9.47
CA ASN A 146 -14.65 10.29 -10.87
C ASN A 146 -13.45 11.05 -11.47
N LYS A 147 -12.94 12.06 -10.76
CA LYS A 147 -11.74 12.80 -11.20
C LYS A 147 -10.50 11.92 -11.24
N MET A 148 -10.40 10.94 -10.33
CA MET A 148 -9.32 9.97 -10.35
C MET A 148 -9.35 9.13 -11.63
N MET A 149 -10.53 8.78 -12.13
CA MET A 149 -10.70 8.00 -13.36
C MET A 149 -10.28 8.76 -14.63
N ASP A 150 -10.19 10.08 -14.58
CA ASP A 150 -9.68 10.90 -15.67
C ASP A 150 -8.15 10.99 -15.74
N ILE A 151 -7.45 10.48 -14.74
CA ILE A 151 -5.98 10.48 -14.72
C ILE A 151 -5.45 9.55 -15.78
N GLU A 152 -4.58 10.07 -16.64
CA GLU A 152 -3.80 9.29 -17.59
C GLU A 152 -2.59 8.67 -16.91
N MET A 153 -2.42 7.36 -17.10
CA MET A 153 -1.28 6.60 -16.64
C MET A 153 -0.49 6.02 -17.81
N PRO A 154 0.84 5.94 -17.70
CA PRO A 154 1.66 5.26 -18.72
C PRO A 154 1.33 3.78 -18.73
N THR A 155 1.21 3.23 -19.93
CA THR A 155 0.86 1.82 -20.17
C THR A 155 1.89 1.20 -21.11
N PRO A 156 3.02 0.73 -20.59
CA PRO A 156 3.99 -0.06 -21.36
C PRO A 156 3.42 -1.40 -21.81
N SER A 157 4.15 -2.13 -22.64
CA SER A 157 3.84 -3.51 -22.94
C SER A 157 3.81 -4.38 -21.68
N ILE A 158 3.05 -5.47 -21.69
CA ILE A 158 2.93 -6.35 -20.50
C ILE A 158 4.28 -6.91 -20.05
N ASP A 159 5.20 -7.13 -20.98
CA ASP A 159 6.54 -7.61 -20.65
C ASP A 159 7.41 -6.53 -19.98
N GLU A 160 7.31 -5.27 -20.42
CA GLU A 160 7.95 -4.15 -19.72
C GLU A 160 7.34 -3.94 -18.33
N GLN A 161 6.01 -4.03 -18.20
CA GLN A 161 5.33 -3.96 -16.91
C GLN A 161 5.84 -5.03 -15.94
N LYS A 162 6.01 -6.27 -16.40
CA LYS A 162 6.60 -7.36 -15.60
C LYS A 162 8.00 -7.02 -15.14
N GLN A 163 8.86 -6.58 -16.06
CA GLN A 163 10.25 -6.22 -15.73
C GLN A 163 10.31 -5.08 -14.72
N ILE A 164 9.52 -4.03 -14.91
CA ILE A 164 9.45 -2.88 -13.99
C ILE A 164 8.94 -3.33 -12.61
N GLY A 165 7.84 -4.09 -12.60
CA GLY A 165 7.24 -4.59 -11.37
C GLY A 165 8.18 -5.48 -10.56
N GLU A 166 8.88 -6.41 -11.21
CA GLU A 166 9.87 -7.28 -10.59
C GLU A 166 11.09 -6.52 -10.08
N TYR A 167 11.55 -5.52 -10.81
CA TYR A 167 12.66 -4.68 -10.38
C TYR A 167 12.37 -4.00 -9.03
N PHE A 168 11.25 -3.30 -8.91
CA PHE A 168 10.88 -2.63 -7.68
C PHE A 168 10.55 -3.60 -6.53
N ARG A 169 9.87 -4.71 -6.83
CA ARG A 169 9.64 -5.79 -5.86
C ARG A 169 10.95 -6.32 -5.27
N ASN A 170 11.97 -6.52 -6.10
CA ASN A 170 13.27 -6.98 -5.65
C ASN A 170 13.98 -5.91 -4.80
N LEU A 171 13.85 -4.63 -5.15
CA LEU A 171 14.37 -3.53 -4.31
C LEU A 171 13.72 -3.52 -2.93
N ASP A 172 12.39 -3.61 -2.85
CA ASP A 172 11.68 -3.67 -1.56
C ASP A 172 12.15 -4.86 -0.72
N ARG A 173 12.33 -6.03 -1.35
CA ARG A 173 12.86 -7.21 -0.67
C ARG A 173 14.27 -6.98 -0.12
N LEU A 174 15.15 -6.37 -0.88
CA LEU A 174 16.51 -6.06 -0.44
C LEU A 174 16.52 -5.04 0.71
N ILE A 175 15.68 -4.01 0.62
CA ILE A 175 15.50 -3.03 1.70
C ILE A 175 15.03 -3.71 2.98
N ALA A 176 14.01 -4.57 2.89
CA ALA A 176 13.48 -5.29 4.05
C ALA A 176 14.52 -6.22 4.70
N LEU A 177 15.31 -6.96 3.89
CA LEU A 177 16.39 -7.79 4.36
C LEU A 177 17.47 -6.97 5.09
N HIS A 178 17.90 -5.87 4.50
CA HIS A 178 18.90 -4.99 5.10
C HIS A 178 18.41 -4.36 6.41
N GLN A 179 17.14 -3.93 6.47
CA GLN A 179 16.54 -3.43 7.72
C GLN A 179 16.50 -4.51 8.81
N CYS A 180 16.18 -5.76 8.44
CA CYS A 180 16.20 -6.88 9.37
C CYS A 180 17.62 -7.14 9.92
N GLU A 181 18.64 -7.14 9.06
CA GLU A 181 20.04 -7.29 9.47
C GLU A 181 20.47 -6.18 10.45
N LEU A 182 20.15 -4.93 10.13
CA LEU A 182 20.45 -3.79 11.01
C LEU A 182 19.78 -3.94 12.39
N GLN A 183 18.55 -4.41 12.43
CA GLN A 183 17.84 -4.67 13.68
C GLN A 183 18.53 -5.77 14.52
N ILE A 184 18.97 -6.85 13.86
CA ILE A 184 19.69 -7.96 14.53
C ILE A 184 21.00 -7.46 15.11
N VAL A 185 21.79 -6.70 14.32
CA VAL A 185 23.06 -6.11 14.79
C VAL A 185 22.85 -5.16 15.98
N SER A 186 21.81 -4.31 15.89
CA SER A 186 21.45 -3.39 16.98
C SER A 186 21.06 -4.15 18.27
N LYS A 187 20.23 -5.20 18.16
CA LYS A 187 19.85 -6.04 19.30
C LYS A 187 21.07 -6.72 19.93
N ARG A 188 21.98 -7.28 19.12
CA ARG A 188 23.21 -7.91 19.58
C ARG A 188 24.12 -6.93 20.30
N ARG A 189 24.28 -5.70 19.76
CA ARG A 189 25.05 -4.63 20.38
C ARG A 189 24.49 -4.22 21.75
N LYS A 190 23.15 -4.03 21.83
CA LYS A 190 22.46 -3.73 23.11
C LYS A 190 22.63 -4.83 24.13
N ALA A 191 22.52 -6.09 23.73
CA ALA A 191 22.73 -7.24 24.63
C ALA A 191 24.17 -7.30 25.17
N ARG A 192 25.18 -7.04 24.30
CA ARG A 192 26.60 -6.99 24.72
C ARG A 192 26.88 -5.86 25.71
N LEU A 193 26.29 -4.67 25.48
CA LEU A 193 26.43 -3.54 26.40
C LEU A 193 25.81 -3.81 27.77
N ARG A 194 24.60 -4.42 27.80
CA ARG A 194 23.95 -4.81 29.05
C ARG A 194 24.78 -5.83 29.84
N ARG A 195 25.35 -6.83 29.16
CA ARG A 195 26.22 -7.82 29.80
C ARG A 195 27.46 -7.17 30.40
N ARG A 196 28.14 -6.29 29.66
CA ARG A 196 29.29 -5.54 30.19
C ARG A 196 28.92 -4.66 31.40
N ALA A 197 27.80 -3.93 31.32
CA ALA A 197 27.33 -3.13 32.44
C ALA A 197 27.08 -4.00 33.70
N PHE A 198 26.45 -5.15 33.52
CA PHE A 198 26.25 -6.10 34.63
C PHE A 198 27.58 -6.63 35.22
N GLU A 199 28.54 -7.01 34.36
CA GLU A 199 29.88 -7.46 34.79
C GLU A 199 30.59 -6.35 35.59
N PHE A 200 30.53 -5.08 35.15
CA PHE A 200 31.08 -3.93 35.89
C PHE A 200 30.38 -3.73 37.24
N THR A 201 29.06 -3.88 37.30
CA THR A 201 28.31 -3.73 38.56
C THR A 201 28.69 -4.81 39.55
N VAL A 202 28.86 -6.05 39.10
CA VAL A 202 29.26 -7.18 39.94
C VAL A 202 30.71 -7.00 40.47
N ILE A 203 31.64 -6.60 39.58
CA ILE A 203 33.04 -6.29 39.95
C ILE A 203 33.10 -5.17 40.98
N PHE A 204 32.34 -4.06 40.72
CA PHE A 204 32.29 -2.94 41.65
C PHE A 204 31.75 -3.34 43.03
N ALA A 205 30.69 -4.15 43.07
CA ALA A 205 30.12 -4.66 44.31
C ALA A 205 31.09 -5.56 45.11
N LEU A 206 31.95 -6.32 44.40
CA LEU A 206 32.99 -7.15 45.02
C LEU A 206 34.20 -6.38 45.54
N ILE A 207 34.45 -5.18 45.03
CA ILE A 207 35.58 -4.34 45.48
C ILE A 207 35.19 -3.48 46.68
N VAL A 208 33.89 -3.18 46.84
CA VAL A 208 33.37 -2.28 47.88
C VAL A 208 32.94 -3.05 49.15
N LEU A 209 32.85 -4.39 49.09
CA LEU A 209 32.68 -5.27 50.23
C LEU A 209 34.02 -5.77 50.74
#